data_0f652fc605e5877dcca8b789c2ba8ea8
#
_entry.id   0f652fc605e5877dcca8b789c2ba8ea8
#
_cell.length_a   1.000
_cell.length_b   1.000
_cell.length_c   1.000
_cell.angle_alpha   90.00
_cell.angle_beta   90.00
_cell.angle_gamma   90.00
#
_symmetry.space_group_name_H-M   'P 1'
#
loop_
_entity.id
_entity.type
_entity.pdbx_description
1 polymer ?
#
loop_
_entity_poly.entity_id
_entity_poly.type
_entity_poly.pdbx_seq_one_letter_code
_entity_poly.pdbx_strand_id
1 'polypeptide(L)'
;MSTGLKHEILQDSPGKRVCLLGNLAIVRGGLEAGVQFFSCYPGTPSSEIGDTFARIAKEADVVFEYSVNEKVAVEVAFAATLAGARAMCGMKHLGLSYACDPISTMPYVGVEGGMVIVSAGDPSLITSPNEQDQRHFSRFLYLPVFDPATPEDARRMTRYAFGFS
;
A
#
# COMPACT_ATOMS: atom_id res chain seq x y z
N MET A 1 -13.39 -9.37 26.53
CA MET A 1 -14.46 -9.74 25.59
C MET A 1 -14.71 -8.51 24.71
N SER A 2 -14.17 -8.52 23.50
CA SER A 2 -14.38 -7.43 22.52
C SER A 2 -15.79 -7.55 22.00
N THR A 3 -16.62 -6.56 22.23
CA THR A 3 -17.95 -6.42 21.60
C THR A 3 -17.75 -6.26 20.11
N GLY A 4 -18.10 -7.28 19.37
CA GLY A 4 -17.81 -7.49 17.96
C GLY A 4 -18.49 -6.55 16.97
N LEU A 5 -18.15 -5.28 17.00
CA LEU A 5 -18.40 -4.39 15.88
C LEU A 5 -17.21 -4.53 14.91
N LYS A 6 -17.44 -5.17 13.76
CA LYS A 6 -16.48 -5.17 12.65
C LYS A 6 -15.99 -3.76 12.38
N HIS A 7 -14.66 -3.60 12.22
CA HIS A 7 -14.10 -2.31 11.82
C HIS A 7 -14.84 -1.80 10.56
N GLU A 8 -15.20 -0.53 10.53
CA GLU A 8 -16.06 0.02 9.46
C GLU A 8 -15.51 -0.27 8.05
N ILE A 9 -14.19 -0.28 7.90
CA ILE A 9 -13.52 -0.56 6.63
C ILE A 9 -13.73 -2.01 6.13
N LEU A 10 -14.08 -2.95 7.01
CA LEU A 10 -14.35 -4.36 6.67
C LEU A 10 -15.82 -4.64 6.33
N GLN A 11 -16.71 -3.65 6.47
CA GLN A 11 -18.13 -3.85 6.19
C GLN A 11 -18.36 -4.04 4.69
N ASP A 12 -19.01 -5.12 4.33
CA ASP A 12 -19.57 -5.31 3.00
C ASP A 12 -20.97 -4.67 2.95
N SER A 13 -21.01 -3.45 2.43
CA SER A 13 -22.24 -2.65 2.38
C SER A 13 -22.32 -1.91 1.05
N PRO A 14 -22.68 -2.61 -0.05
CA PRO A 14 -22.79 -2.00 -1.37
C PRO A 14 -23.73 -0.79 -1.36
N GLY A 15 -23.28 0.31 -1.96
CA GLY A 15 -24.04 1.57 -2.03
C GLY A 15 -23.93 2.47 -0.78
N LYS A 16 -23.33 2.00 0.31
CA LYS A 16 -23.06 2.87 1.47
C LYS A 16 -22.01 3.91 1.13
N ARG A 17 -22.31 5.18 1.38
CA ARG A 17 -21.34 6.27 1.30
C ARG A 17 -20.69 6.48 2.67
N VAL A 18 -19.37 6.56 2.67
CA VAL A 18 -18.57 6.81 3.88
C VAL A 18 -17.58 7.93 3.61
N CYS A 19 -17.23 8.70 4.64
CA CYS A 19 -16.18 9.69 4.57
C CYS A 19 -14.89 9.05 5.10
N LEU A 20 -13.89 8.87 4.25
CA LEU A 20 -12.61 8.24 4.59
C LEU A 20 -11.45 9.16 4.25
N LEU A 21 -10.37 9.05 5.01
CA LEU A 21 -9.06 9.55 4.59
C LEU A 21 -8.58 8.77 3.36
N GLY A 22 -7.76 9.41 2.51
CA GLY A 22 -7.15 8.75 1.36
C GLY A 22 -6.41 7.45 1.72
N ASN A 23 -5.66 7.45 2.83
CA ASN A 23 -4.95 6.28 3.33
C ASN A 23 -5.89 5.11 3.66
N LEU A 24 -7.04 5.39 4.27
CA LEU A 24 -8.04 4.36 4.56
C LEU A 24 -8.75 3.86 3.30
N ALA A 25 -8.94 4.75 2.33
CA ALA A 25 -9.49 4.38 1.03
C ALA A 25 -8.54 3.45 0.25
N ILE A 26 -7.22 3.66 0.34
CA ILE A 26 -6.20 2.75 -0.19
C ILE A 26 -6.30 1.37 0.46
N VAL A 27 -6.39 1.31 1.80
CA VAL A 27 -6.58 0.04 2.52
C VAL A 27 -7.84 -0.67 2.03
N ARG A 28 -8.96 0.04 1.91
CA ARG A 28 -10.21 -0.52 1.38
C ARG A 28 -10.04 -1.05 -0.04
N GLY A 29 -9.35 -0.33 -0.92
CA GLY A 29 -9.05 -0.77 -2.29
C GLY A 29 -8.23 -2.06 -2.33
N GLY A 30 -7.24 -2.19 -1.43
CA GLY A 30 -6.45 -3.41 -1.26
C GLY A 30 -7.29 -4.60 -0.80
N LEU A 31 -8.17 -4.40 0.19
CA LEU A 31 -9.10 -5.43 0.67
C LEU A 31 -10.07 -5.90 -0.45
N GLU A 32 -10.61 -4.96 -1.22
CA GLU A 32 -11.48 -5.27 -2.35
C GLU A 32 -10.76 -6.00 -3.49
N ALA A 33 -9.44 -5.81 -3.60
CA ALA A 33 -8.60 -6.55 -4.52
C ALA A 33 -8.20 -7.93 -4.00
N GLY A 34 -8.50 -8.25 -2.75
CA GLY A 34 -8.13 -9.51 -2.12
C GLY A 34 -6.65 -9.57 -1.70
N VAL A 35 -6.12 -8.47 -1.16
CA VAL A 35 -4.77 -8.45 -0.59
C VAL A 35 -4.64 -9.50 0.52
N GLN A 36 -3.54 -10.26 0.50
CA GLN A 36 -3.25 -11.35 1.43
C GLN A 36 -2.04 -11.06 2.30
N PHE A 37 -1.16 -10.17 1.84
CA PHE A 37 0.04 -9.77 2.56
C PHE A 37 0.23 -8.26 2.50
N PHE A 38 0.53 -7.65 3.64
CA PHE A 38 0.90 -6.23 3.72
C PHE A 38 2.12 -6.04 4.61
N SER A 39 3.11 -5.31 4.11
CA SER A 39 4.27 -4.87 4.87
C SER A 39 4.49 -3.37 4.78
N CYS A 40 5.09 -2.80 5.81
CA CYS A 40 5.46 -1.38 5.78
C CYS A 40 6.57 -1.04 6.78
N TYR A 41 7.18 0.11 6.58
CA TYR A 41 7.92 0.82 7.59
C TYR A 41 7.19 2.13 7.92
N PRO A 42 6.94 2.45 9.22
CA PRO A 42 6.15 3.61 9.61
C PRO A 42 6.77 4.93 9.17
N GLY A 43 5.98 5.80 8.56
CA GLY A 43 6.42 7.13 8.15
C GLY A 43 5.24 8.00 7.72
N THR A 44 5.07 9.16 8.37
CA THR A 44 4.04 10.14 7.99
C THR A 44 4.39 10.78 6.64
N PRO A 45 3.46 10.79 5.65
CA PRO A 45 2.01 10.67 5.78
C PRO A 45 1.40 9.29 5.46
N SER A 46 2.15 8.19 5.44
CA SER A 46 1.62 6.84 5.12
C SER A 46 1.22 6.01 6.35
N SER A 47 1.46 6.50 7.56
CA SER A 47 1.33 5.72 8.80
C SER A 47 -0.05 5.09 9.00
N GLU A 48 -1.13 5.80 8.66
CA GLU A 48 -2.50 5.29 8.85
C GLU A 48 -2.80 4.03 8.01
N ILE A 49 -2.07 3.80 6.91
CA ILE A 49 -2.20 2.58 6.11
C ILE A 49 -1.72 1.39 6.95
N GLY A 50 -0.49 1.47 7.46
CA GLY A 50 0.09 0.43 8.30
C GLY A 50 -0.69 0.19 9.59
N ASP A 51 -1.04 1.28 10.30
CA ASP A 51 -1.80 1.22 11.55
C ASP A 51 -3.19 0.58 11.34
N THR A 52 -3.81 0.83 10.19
CA THR A 52 -5.11 0.23 9.87
C THR A 52 -4.96 -1.25 9.61
N PHE A 53 -4.01 -1.67 8.76
CA PHE A 53 -3.76 -3.09 8.54
C PHE A 53 -3.37 -3.81 9.84
N ALA A 54 -2.52 -3.22 10.69
CA ALA A 54 -2.16 -3.80 11.98
C ALA A 54 -3.37 -4.12 12.88
N ARG A 55 -4.41 -3.27 12.82
CA ARG A 55 -5.65 -3.45 13.62
C ARG A 55 -6.58 -4.50 13.02
N ILE A 56 -6.67 -4.58 11.69
CA ILE A 56 -7.68 -5.40 11.01
C ILE A 56 -7.13 -6.71 10.44
N ALA A 57 -5.80 -6.89 10.39
CA ALA A 57 -5.13 -7.99 9.70
C ALA A 57 -5.73 -9.36 10.04
N LYS A 58 -5.92 -9.65 11.33
CA LYS A 58 -6.50 -10.91 11.80
C LYS A 58 -7.95 -11.10 11.35
N GLU A 59 -8.75 -10.04 11.36
CA GLU A 59 -10.16 -10.09 10.98
C GLU A 59 -10.33 -10.17 9.46
N ALA A 60 -9.39 -9.54 8.73
CA ALA A 60 -9.37 -9.50 7.27
C ALA A 60 -8.66 -10.71 6.63
N ASP A 61 -8.10 -11.62 7.44
CA ASP A 61 -7.25 -12.73 6.98
C ASP A 61 -6.07 -12.26 6.12
N VAL A 62 -5.40 -11.19 6.55
CA VAL A 62 -4.22 -10.61 5.91
C VAL A 62 -3.00 -10.84 6.81
N VAL A 63 -1.91 -11.32 6.24
CA VAL A 63 -0.61 -11.36 6.93
C VAL A 63 -0.05 -9.94 6.94
N PHE A 64 0.30 -9.45 8.13
CA PHE A 64 0.79 -8.09 8.34
C PHE A 64 2.16 -8.09 8.98
N GLU A 65 3.06 -7.22 8.50
CA GLU A 65 4.39 -7.04 9.05
C GLU A 65 4.82 -5.56 9.10
N TYR A 66 5.28 -5.11 10.26
CA TYR A 66 6.17 -3.95 10.34
C TYR A 66 7.61 -4.42 10.12
N SER A 67 8.19 -4.02 9.00
CA SER A 67 9.58 -4.36 8.66
C SER A 67 10.57 -3.39 9.32
N VAL A 68 11.83 -3.76 9.37
CA VAL A 68 12.90 -2.95 10.00
C VAL A 68 13.27 -1.71 9.19
N ASN A 69 12.94 -1.68 7.90
CA ASN A 69 13.06 -0.53 7.00
C ASN A 69 12.25 -0.78 5.72
N GLU A 70 12.15 0.23 4.85
CA GLU A 70 11.34 0.17 3.64
C GLU A 70 11.89 -0.80 2.59
N LYS A 71 13.21 -0.95 2.49
CA LYS A 71 13.81 -1.93 1.59
C LYS A 71 13.36 -3.34 1.94
N VAL A 72 13.46 -3.73 3.21
CA VAL A 72 12.99 -5.03 3.70
C VAL A 72 11.49 -5.17 3.52
N ALA A 73 10.70 -4.11 3.78
CA ALA A 73 9.25 -4.14 3.57
C ALA A 73 8.88 -4.48 2.11
N VAL A 74 9.60 -3.92 1.15
CA VAL A 74 9.43 -4.24 -0.28
C VAL A 74 9.85 -5.67 -0.58
N GLU A 75 11.01 -6.13 -0.06
CA GLU A 75 11.54 -7.46 -0.34
C GLU A 75 10.63 -8.57 0.19
N VAL A 76 10.08 -8.44 1.41
CA VAL A 76 9.16 -9.44 1.96
C VAL A 76 7.81 -9.45 1.23
N ALA A 77 7.29 -8.27 0.83
CA ALA A 77 6.09 -8.19 0.00
C ALA A 77 6.33 -8.84 -1.38
N PHE A 78 7.48 -8.58 -1.98
CA PHE A 78 7.86 -9.20 -3.26
C PHE A 78 7.98 -10.73 -3.14
N ALA A 79 8.63 -11.22 -2.08
CA ALA A 79 8.71 -12.66 -1.83
C ALA A 79 7.32 -13.30 -1.69
N ALA A 80 6.37 -12.62 -1.03
CA ALA A 80 5.00 -13.10 -0.94
C ALA A 80 4.33 -13.21 -2.32
N THR A 81 4.62 -12.26 -3.25
CA THR A 81 4.06 -12.34 -4.61
C THR A 81 4.64 -13.48 -5.42
N LEU A 82 5.93 -13.81 -5.24
CA LEU A 82 6.55 -14.97 -5.91
C LEU A 82 5.96 -16.29 -5.40
N ALA A 83 5.41 -16.29 -4.19
CA ALA A 83 4.63 -17.42 -3.64
C ALA A 83 3.15 -17.42 -4.08
N GLY A 84 2.75 -16.52 -4.97
CA GLY A 84 1.40 -16.43 -5.52
C GLY A 84 0.42 -15.57 -4.71
N ALA A 85 0.86 -14.92 -3.61
CA ALA A 85 0.00 -14.05 -2.83
C ALA A 85 -0.15 -12.67 -3.47
N ARG A 86 -1.31 -12.04 -3.32
CA ARG A 86 -1.48 -10.61 -3.59
C ARG A 86 -0.89 -9.82 -2.45
N ALA A 87 0.22 -9.12 -2.72
CA ALA A 87 0.94 -8.37 -1.71
C ALA A 87 0.88 -6.86 -1.94
N MET A 88 0.92 -6.12 -0.85
CA MET A 88 0.97 -4.67 -0.85
C MET A 88 2.04 -4.18 0.12
N CYS A 89 2.73 -3.10 -0.23
CA CYS A 89 3.73 -2.48 0.62
C CYS A 89 3.44 -0.98 0.74
N GLY A 90 3.59 -0.42 1.93
CA GLY A 90 3.33 1.00 2.20
C GLY A 90 4.54 1.73 2.77
N MET A 91 4.80 2.94 2.26
CA MET A 91 5.88 3.78 2.74
C MET A 91 5.68 5.25 2.42
N LYS A 92 6.48 6.08 3.04
CA LYS A 92 6.68 7.49 2.71
C LYS A 92 7.58 7.63 1.47
N HIS A 93 7.54 8.78 0.79
CA HIS A 93 8.37 9.02 -0.41
C HIS A 93 9.89 8.83 -0.19
N LEU A 94 10.40 9.14 1.00
CA LEU A 94 11.81 8.86 1.34
C LEU A 94 12.11 7.36 1.32
N GLY A 95 11.16 6.56 1.79
CA GLY A 95 11.24 5.11 1.77
C GLY A 95 11.28 4.53 0.35
N LEU A 96 10.54 5.14 -0.59
CA LEU A 96 10.60 4.75 -2.00
C LEU A 96 12.02 4.92 -2.55
N SER A 97 12.68 6.05 -2.24
CA SER A 97 14.07 6.28 -2.65
C SER A 97 15.02 5.25 -2.02
N TYR A 98 14.81 4.91 -0.74
CA TYR A 98 15.61 3.91 -0.03
C TYR A 98 15.40 2.49 -0.57
N ALA A 99 14.19 2.16 -1.00
CA ALA A 99 13.82 0.86 -1.54
C ALA A 99 14.03 0.74 -3.07
N CYS A 100 14.63 1.73 -3.73
CA CYS A 100 14.87 1.69 -5.18
C CYS A 100 15.63 0.46 -5.64
N ASP A 101 16.58 -0.05 -4.84
CA ASP A 101 17.38 -1.22 -5.20
C ASP A 101 16.51 -2.46 -5.50
N PRO A 102 15.72 -3.02 -4.59
CA PRO A 102 14.85 -4.14 -4.92
C PRO A 102 13.79 -3.78 -5.97
N ILE A 103 13.19 -2.58 -5.89
CA ILE A 103 12.13 -2.18 -6.82
C ILE A 103 12.64 -2.13 -8.26
N SER A 104 13.89 -1.72 -8.50
CA SER A 104 14.48 -1.68 -9.84
C SER A 104 14.68 -3.05 -10.47
N THR A 105 14.74 -4.11 -9.67
CA THR A 105 14.91 -5.49 -10.12
C THR A 105 13.57 -6.18 -10.41
N MET A 106 12.51 -5.81 -9.70
CA MET A 106 11.20 -6.45 -9.78
C MET A 106 10.60 -6.50 -11.20
N PRO A 107 10.65 -5.44 -12.03
CA PRO A 107 10.07 -5.47 -13.37
C PRO A 107 10.74 -6.49 -14.30
N TYR A 108 11.97 -6.89 -14.00
CA TYR A 108 12.70 -7.90 -14.78
C TYR A 108 12.41 -9.32 -14.31
N VAL A 109 12.04 -9.50 -13.06
CA VAL A 109 11.70 -10.81 -12.47
C VAL A 109 10.21 -11.12 -12.67
N GLY A 110 9.35 -10.12 -12.54
CA GLY A 110 7.90 -10.29 -12.56
C GLY A 110 7.33 -10.73 -11.22
N VAL A 111 6.01 -10.82 -11.14
CA VAL A 111 5.25 -11.25 -9.96
C VAL A 111 4.20 -12.30 -10.37
N GLU A 112 3.89 -13.23 -9.47
CA GLU A 112 2.87 -14.26 -9.70
C GLU A 112 1.50 -13.84 -9.13
N GLY A 113 1.50 -13.31 -7.91
CA GLY A 113 0.26 -12.96 -7.20
C GLY A 113 -0.22 -11.52 -7.42
N GLY A 114 0.64 -10.66 -7.93
CA GLY A 114 0.42 -9.23 -8.06
C GLY A 114 0.90 -8.42 -6.86
N MET A 115 1.48 -7.23 -7.13
CA MET A 115 2.06 -6.34 -6.12
C MET A 115 1.66 -4.89 -6.33
N VAL A 116 1.31 -4.21 -5.24
CA VAL A 116 1.08 -2.77 -5.23
C VAL A 116 1.98 -2.10 -4.19
N ILE A 117 2.77 -1.12 -4.64
CA ILE A 117 3.59 -0.28 -3.76
C ILE A 117 2.88 1.07 -3.59
N VAL A 118 2.61 1.43 -2.34
CA VAL A 118 2.02 2.72 -1.99
C VAL A 118 3.11 3.62 -1.45
N SER A 119 3.33 4.75 -2.11
CA SER A 119 4.26 5.77 -1.67
C SER A 119 3.53 7.07 -1.41
N ALA A 120 3.50 7.52 -0.15
CA ALA A 120 2.82 8.75 0.24
C ALA A 120 3.78 9.95 0.22
N GLY A 121 3.46 10.95 -0.60
CA GLY A 121 4.19 12.21 -0.68
C GLY A 121 3.86 13.16 0.46
N ASP A 122 4.79 14.06 0.77
CA ASP A 122 4.61 15.14 1.75
C ASP A 122 4.92 16.49 1.09
N PRO A 123 3.98 17.02 0.28
CA PRO A 123 4.17 18.30 -0.38
C PRO A 123 4.30 19.42 0.64
N SER A 124 5.19 20.38 0.36
CA SER A 124 5.52 21.50 1.26
C SER A 124 6.27 21.09 2.54
N LEU A 125 6.86 19.91 2.60
CA LEU A 125 7.77 19.46 3.67
C LEU A 125 7.19 19.57 5.09
N ILE A 126 5.92 19.23 5.30
CA ILE A 126 5.27 19.42 6.61
C ILE A 126 5.93 18.52 7.68
N THR A 127 6.23 17.26 7.34
CA THR A 127 6.83 16.28 8.27
C THR A 127 8.09 15.62 7.73
N SER A 128 8.62 16.09 6.61
CA SER A 128 9.73 15.48 5.88
C SER A 128 10.91 16.42 5.71
N PRO A 129 12.15 15.94 5.59
CA PRO A 129 13.33 16.76 5.33
C PRO A 129 13.40 17.24 3.87
N ASN A 130 12.65 16.67 2.95
CA ASN A 130 12.58 17.07 1.55
C ASN A 130 11.20 16.77 0.94
N GLU A 131 10.99 17.30 -0.26
CA GLU A 131 9.87 16.99 -1.14
C GLU A 131 10.39 16.28 -2.39
N GLN A 132 9.63 15.28 -2.87
CA GLN A 132 10.00 14.52 -4.07
C GLN A 132 8.78 14.35 -4.98
N ASP A 133 8.92 14.63 -6.26
CA ASP A 133 7.94 14.23 -7.26
C ASP A 133 8.14 12.75 -7.61
N GLN A 134 7.37 11.91 -6.95
CA GLN A 134 7.47 10.45 -7.05
C GLN A 134 7.05 9.92 -8.43
N ARG A 135 6.34 10.70 -9.24
CA ARG A 135 5.91 10.30 -10.59
C ARG A 135 7.10 10.05 -11.51
N HIS A 136 8.25 10.67 -11.26
CA HIS A 136 9.48 10.42 -12.01
C HIS A 136 10.07 9.02 -11.78
N PHE A 137 9.79 8.40 -10.64
CA PHE A 137 10.23 7.03 -10.37
C PHE A 137 9.61 6.00 -11.34
N SER A 138 8.41 6.26 -11.86
CA SER A 138 7.79 5.42 -12.89
C SER A 138 8.73 5.18 -14.08
N ARG A 139 9.33 6.23 -14.60
CA ARG A 139 10.24 6.13 -15.76
C ARG A 139 11.57 5.46 -15.39
N PHE A 140 12.07 5.75 -14.21
CA PHE A 140 13.33 5.18 -13.72
C PHE A 140 13.21 3.70 -13.37
N LEU A 141 12.09 3.30 -12.77
CA LEU A 141 11.85 1.94 -12.29
C LEU A 141 11.03 1.06 -13.27
N TYR A 142 10.63 1.60 -14.43
CA TYR A 142 9.80 0.90 -15.41
C TYR A 142 8.48 0.36 -14.84
N LEU A 143 7.89 1.08 -13.89
CA LEU A 143 6.63 0.72 -13.26
C LEU A 143 5.52 1.72 -13.61
N PRO A 144 4.27 1.27 -13.79
CA PRO A 144 3.13 2.17 -13.90
C PRO A 144 2.90 2.92 -12.59
N VAL A 145 2.50 4.19 -12.68
CA VAL A 145 2.16 5.01 -11.51
C VAL A 145 0.72 5.48 -11.61
N PHE A 146 0.01 5.36 -10.51
CA PHE A 146 -1.34 5.87 -10.31
C PHE A 146 -1.28 7.03 -9.32
N ASP A 147 -1.85 8.16 -9.68
CA ASP A 147 -1.83 9.40 -8.88
C ASP A 147 -3.28 9.83 -8.57
N PRO A 148 -3.89 9.33 -7.49
CA PRO A 148 -5.28 9.59 -7.16
C PRO A 148 -5.50 11.02 -6.69
N ALA A 149 -6.56 11.67 -7.17
CA ALA A 149 -6.95 13.01 -6.77
C ALA A 149 -7.94 13.04 -5.60
N THR A 150 -8.68 11.95 -5.37
CA THR A 150 -9.70 11.82 -4.34
C THR A 150 -9.60 10.51 -3.59
N PRO A 151 -10.19 10.38 -2.38
CA PRO A 151 -10.25 9.09 -1.68
C PRO A 151 -10.95 7.98 -2.50
N GLU A 152 -11.96 8.33 -3.30
CA GLU A 152 -12.61 7.35 -4.19
C GLU A 152 -11.67 6.91 -5.31
N ASP A 153 -10.87 7.82 -5.89
CA ASP A 153 -9.85 7.45 -6.86
C ASP A 153 -8.79 6.56 -6.22
N ALA A 154 -8.35 6.90 -5.00
CA ALA A 154 -7.38 6.10 -4.26
C ALA A 154 -7.88 4.64 -4.07
N ARG A 155 -9.14 4.45 -3.67
CA ARG A 155 -9.76 3.13 -3.56
C ARG A 155 -9.79 2.38 -4.90
N ARG A 156 -10.32 3.04 -5.93
CA ARG A 156 -10.50 2.45 -7.27
C ARG A 156 -9.16 2.12 -7.92
N MET A 157 -8.20 3.04 -7.88
CA MET A 157 -6.89 2.87 -8.48
C MET A 157 -6.09 1.78 -7.78
N THR A 158 -6.15 1.69 -6.43
CA THR A 158 -5.50 0.60 -5.69
C THR A 158 -6.06 -0.76 -6.12
N ARG A 159 -7.38 -0.89 -6.19
CA ARG A 159 -8.01 -2.12 -6.67
C ARG A 159 -7.62 -2.44 -8.12
N TYR A 160 -7.63 -1.44 -8.98
CA TYR A 160 -7.28 -1.60 -10.40
C TYR A 160 -5.80 -2.00 -10.58
N ALA A 161 -4.90 -1.41 -9.78
CA ALA A 161 -3.47 -1.68 -9.85
C ALA A 161 -3.14 -3.16 -9.63
N PHE A 162 -3.85 -3.85 -8.74
CA PHE A 162 -3.70 -5.30 -8.56
C PHE A 162 -4.13 -6.13 -9.78
N GLY A 163 -5.10 -5.66 -10.55
CA GLY A 163 -5.52 -6.31 -11.79
C GLY A 163 -4.59 -5.99 -12.97
N PHE A 164 -3.78 -4.93 -12.82
CA PHE A 164 -2.81 -4.51 -13.83
C PHE A 164 -1.43 -5.13 -13.60
N SER A 165 -1.10 -5.45 -12.35
CA SER A 165 0.13 -6.12 -11.94
C SER A 165 0.08 -7.62 -12.29
#